data_ddcadfe7573ed556f4d3bf2795ab3ce9
#
_entry.id   ddcadfe7573ed556f4d3bf2795ab3ce9
#
_cell.length_a   1.000
_cell.length_b   1.000
_cell.length_c   1.000
_cell.angle_alpha   90.00
_cell.angle_beta   90.00
_cell.angle_gamma   90.00
#
_symmetry.space_group_name_H-M   'P 1'
#
loop_
_entity.id
_entity.type
_entity.pdbx_description
1 polymer ?
#
loop_
_entity_poly.entity_id
_entity_poly.type
_entity_poly.pdbx_seq_one_letter_code
_entity_poly.pdbx_strand_id
1 'polypeptide(L)'
;MCIRDSHYLLSDDEEVNRGVLASDDLKQLFHEPYEEQGLKLHGFVPEGWMVWTANKPLRSPADFDGLTIRTMTSDIAEETYKTYGATTSQVPFSQVYSDLQLRRIDGQANPVFAIEEMGFYEVQGVMTFARPAQFVTSVVSNTSWFDALPEDQKLWLEDAMDEIAPLAYEVQTELNASRLDTIKKNSNIRVVELTEEERDRFREASRPARKAYIRMAGERGAAILDQLLTMVSTTESAIPATDTTAQ
;
A
#
# COMPACT_ATOMS: atom_id res chain seq x y z
N MET A 1 -5.25 -6.70 -12.48
CA MET A 1 -4.29 -5.56 -12.34
C MET A 1 -4.54 -4.87 -11.01
N CYS A 2 -3.50 -4.63 -10.22
CA CYS A 2 -3.65 -4.21 -8.82
C CYS A 2 -3.62 -2.67 -8.71
N ILE A 3 -4.78 -2.01 -8.67
CA ILE A 3 -4.87 -0.55 -8.45
C ILE A 3 -4.24 -0.12 -7.12
N ARG A 4 -4.17 -1.03 -6.12
CA ARG A 4 -3.59 -0.81 -4.78
C ARG A 4 -2.13 -0.38 -4.81
N ASP A 5 -1.39 -0.73 -5.87
CA ASP A 5 0.02 -0.37 -6.02
C ASP A 5 0.21 1.05 -6.61
N SER A 6 -0.88 1.76 -6.86
CA SER A 6 -0.83 3.16 -7.30
C SER A 6 -0.55 4.06 -6.10
N HIS A 7 0.39 4.99 -6.27
CA HIS A 7 0.72 5.93 -5.19
C HIS A 7 -0.35 7.01 -5.03
N TYR A 8 -0.57 7.44 -3.78
CA TYR A 8 -1.45 8.56 -3.39
C TYR A 8 -2.89 8.42 -3.89
N LEU A 9 -3.44 7.19 -3.84
CA LEU A 9 -4.86 6.94 -4.10
C LEU A 9 -5.73 7.10 -2.85
N LEU A 10 -5.19 6.73 -1.70
CA LEU A 10 -5.85 6.82 -0.41
C LEU A 10 -5.56 8.17 0.25
N SER A 11 -6.35 8.49 1.29
CA SER A 11 -6.16 9.70 2.10
C SER A 11 -4.87 9.63 2.92
N ASP A 12 -4.36 10.80 3.32
CA ASP A 12 -3.33 10.89 4.37
C ASP A 12 -3.92 10.61 5.76
N ASP A 13 -5.25 10.71 5.92
CA ASP A 13 -5.97 10.38 7.14
C ASP A 13 -6.28 8.88 7.21
N GLU A 14 -5.77 8.24 8.26
CA GLU A 14 -5.93 6.79 8.45
C GLU A 14 -7.37 6.40 8.79
N GLU A 15 -8.15 7.28 9.41
CA GLU A 15 -9.53 7.01 9.74
C GLU A 15 -10.41 6.99 8.48
N VAL A 16 -10.14 7.90 7.53
CA VAL A 16 -10.73 7.87 6.19
C VAL A 16 -10.43 6.54 5.51
N ASN A 17 -9.17 6.14 5.50
CA ASN A 17 -8.75 4.91 4.83
C ASN A 17 -9.38 3.68 5.48
N ARG A 18 -9.45 3.64 6.80
CA ARG A 18 -10.11 2.56 7.54
C ARG A 18 -11.59 2.46 7.17
N GLY A 19 -12.30 3.61 7.13
CA GLY A 19 -13.69 3.65 6.72
C GLY A 19 -13.92 3.18 5.29
N VAL A 20 -13.10 3.63 4.35
CA VAL A 20 -13.18 3.20 2.95
C VAL A 20 -12.88 1.72 2.79
N LEU A 21 -11.79 1.21 3.40
CA LEU A 21 -11.35 -0.18 3.25
C LEU A 21 -12.30 -1.19 3.93
N ALA A 22 -13.03 -0.77 4.97
CA ALA A 22 -14.03 -1.59 5.65
C ALA A 22 -15.41 -1.54 4.98
N SER A 23 -15.64 -0.63 4.01
CA SER A 23 -16.97 -0.42 3.45
C SER A 23 -17.44 -1.56 2.55
N ASP A 24 -18.73 -1.86 2.60
CA ASP A 24 -19.36 -2.81 1.69
C ASP A 24 -19.33 -2.31 0.25
N ASP A 25 -19.39 -1.00 0.04
CA ASP A 25 -19.28 -0.40 -1.29
C ASP A 25 -17.96 -0.74 -1.96
N LEU A 26 -16.85 -0.73 -1.21
CA LEU A 26 -15.55 -1.15 -1.74
C LEU A 26 -15.53 -2.65 -2.05
N LYS A 27 -16.08 -3.50 -1.15
CA LYS A 27 -16.20 -4.95 -1.40
C LYS A 27 -17.00 -5.19 -2.68
N GLN A 28 -18.12 -4.51 -2.85
CA GLN A 28 -18.98 -4.62 -4.03
C GLN A 28 -18.27 -4.15 -5.31
N LEU A 29 -17.51 -3.05 -5.23
CA LEU A 29 -16.74 -2.52 -6.37
C LEU A 29 -15.72 -3.53 -6.93
N PHE A 30 -15.16 -4.36 -6.06
CA PHE A 30 -14.17 -5.36 -6.44
C PHE A 30 -14.74 -6.78 -6.59
N HIS A 31 -16.03 -6.99 -6.33
CA HIS A 31 -16.67 -8.31 -6.37
C HIS A 31 -16.44 -9.01 -7.71
N GLU A 32 -16.89 -8.42 -8.83
CA GLU A 32 -16.77 -9.03 -10.15
C GLU A 32 -15.31 -9.35 -10.55
N PRO A 33 -14.32 -8.42 -10.39
CA PRO A 33 -12.93 -8.71 -10.69
C PRO A 33 -12.36 -9.93 -9.94
N TYR A 34 -12.79 -10.17 -8.71
CA TYR A 34 -12.36 -11.33 -7.95
C TYR A 34 -13.10 -12.60 -8.36
N GLU A 35 -14.41 -12.52 -8.60
CA GLU A 35 -15.21 -13.67 -9.07
C GLU A 35 -14.73 -14.21 -10.42
N GLU A 36 -14.33 -13.35 -11.34
CA GLU A 36 -13.74 -13.76 -12.63
C GLU A 36 -12.46 -14.59 -12.46
N GLN A 37 -11.79 -14.48 -11.31
CA GLN A 37 -10.64 -15.29 -10.95
C GLN A 37 -10.99 -16.51 -10.08
N GLY A 38 -12.29 -16.78 -9.87
CA GLY A 38 -12.76 -17.86 -9.03
C GLY A 38 -12.54 -17.60 -7.53
N LEU A 39 -12.47 -16.32 -7.12
CA LEU A 39 -12.23 -15.89 -5.75
C LEU A 39 -13.45 -15.13 -5.20
N LYS A 40 -13.93 -15.52 -4.03
CA LYS A 40 -14.87 -14.78 -3.21
C LYS A 40 -14.07 -13.80 -2.34
N LEU A 41 -14.31 -12.50 -2.51
CA LEU A 41 -13.72 -11.46 -1.68
C LEU A 41 -14.51 -11.31 -0.38
N HIS A 42 -13.83 -11.43 0.77
CA HIS A 42 -14.42 -11.23 2.09
C HIS A 42 -14.12 -9.85 2.66
N GLY A 43 -12.98 -9.26 2.35
CA GLY A 43 -12.63 -7.92 2.81
C GLY A 43 -11.19 -7.53 2.50
N PHE A 44 -10.84 -6.35 2.97
CA PHE A 44 -9.50 -5.78 2.85
C PHE A 44 -8.92 -5.51 4.24
N VAL A 45 -7.63 -5.82 4.40
CA VAL A 45 -6.88 -5.57 5.63
C VAL A 45 -5.66 -4.71 5.28
N PRO A 46 -5.57 -3.47 5.78
CA PRO A 46 -4.37 -2.67 5.64
C PRO A 46 -3.29 -3.14 6.62
N GLU A 47 -2.07 -3.33 6.09
CA GLU A 47 -0.92 -3.80 6.87
C GLU A 47 0.09 -2.69 7.19
N GLY A 48 -0.23 -1.45 6.84
CA GLY A 48 0.57 -0.27 7.13
C GLY A 48 1.04 0.48 5.90
N TRP A 49 1.60 1.66 6.14
CA TRP A 49 2.16 2.50 5.08
C TRP A 49 3.44 1.90 4.51
N MET A 50 3.54 1.95 3.19
CA MET A 50 4.79 1.66 2.50
C MET A 50 5.83 2.71 2.86
N VAL A 51 7.03 2.25 3.18
CA VAL A 51 8.20 3.06 3.49
C VAL A 51 9.27 2.75 2.46
N TRP A 52 9.86 3.78 1.87
CA TRP A 52 10.98 3.61 0.97
C TRP A 52 12.27 3.42 1.75
N THR A 53 13.08 2.44 1.37
CA THR A 53 14.48 2.38 1.81
C THR A 53 15.43 2.57 0.63
N ALA A 54 16.50 3.29 0.86
CA ALA A 54 17.58 3.54 -0.10
C ALA A 54 18.88 3.91 0.63
N ASN A 55 19.97 4.14 -0.12
CA ASN A 55 21.24 4.61 0.45
C ASN A 55 21.38 6.15 0.42
N LYS A 56 20.31 6.85 0.07
CA LYS A 56 20.19 8.32 0.14
C LYS A 56 18.76 8.71 0.53
N PRO A 57 18.54 9.91 1.08
CA PRO A 57 17.18 10.42 1.32
C PRO A 57 16.43 10.58 0.00
N LEU A 58 15.13 10.25 0.01
CA LEU A 58 14.22 10.38 -1.13
C LEU A 58 13.17 11.45 -0.78
N ARG A 59 13.52 12.73 -0.96
CA ARG A 59 12.69 13.89 -0.56
C ARG A 59 11.92 14.53 -1.72
N SER A 60 12.28 14.15 -2.95
CA SER A 60 11.64 14.64 -4.16
C SER A 60 11.63 13.56 -5.23
N PRO A 61 10.74 13.62 -6.25
CA PRO A 61 10.79 12.71 -7.38
C PRO A 61 12.17 12.64 -8.04
N ALA A 62 12.87 13.78 -8.17
CA ALA A 62 14.21 13.83 -8.77
C ALA A 62 15.26 13.00 -8.00
N ASP A 63 15.04 12.70 -6.72
CA ASP A 63 15.94 11.84 -5.95
C ASP A 63 15.89 10.37 -6.42
N PHE A 64 14.87 10.00 -7.17
CA PHE A 64 14.75 8.67 -7.78
C PHE A 64 15.52 8.52 -9.09
N ASP A 65 15.94 9.64 -9.70
CA ASP A 65 16.64 9.60 -10.99
C ASP A 65 17.90 8.73 -10.91
N GLY A 66 18.01 7.81 -11.86
CA GLY A 66 19.10 6.85 -11.96
C GLY A 66 19.09 5.71 -10.95
N LEU A 67 18.08 5.63 -10.06
CA LEU A 67 17.94 4.48 -9.14
C LEU A 67 17.21 3.32 -9.81
N THR A 68 17.57 2.12 -9.40
CA THR A 68 16.82 0.89 -9.66
C THR A 68 16.03 0.51 -8.41
N ILE A 69 14.71 0.67 -8.47
CA ILE A 69 13.82 0.36 -7.34
C ILE A 69 13.19 -1.02 -7.53
N ARG A 70 13.25 -1.84 -6.50
CA ARG A 70 12.55 -3.12 -6.49
C ARG A 70 11.05 -2.91 -6.43
N THR A 71 10.34 -3.63 -7.29
CA THR A 71 8.88 -3.75 -7.19
C THR A 71 8.47 -5.22 -7.08
N MET A 72 7.24 -5.44 -6.58
CA MET A 72 6.52 -6.68 -6.83
C MET A 72 6.18 -6.78 -8.32
N THR A 73 5.63 -7.90 -8.77
CA THR A 73 5.08 -8.04 -10.14
C THR A 73 3.84 -7.17 -10.28
N SER A 74 4.05 -5.91 -10.63
CA SER A 74 3.01 -4.89 -10.75
C SER A 74 3.40 -3.84 -11.77
N ASP A 75 2.70 -3.86 -12.91
CA ASP A 75 2.93 -2.89 -13.98
C ASP A 75 2.63 -1.46 -13.55
N ILE A 76 1.65 -1.26 -12.65
CA ILE A 76 1.31 0.08 -12.18
C ILE A 76 2.36 0.64 -11.21
N ALA A 77 2.98 -0.20 -10.38
CA ALA A 77 4.10 0.21 -9.55
C ALA A 77 5.29 0.62 -10.43
N GLU A 78 5.59 -0.17 -11.46
CA GLU A 78 6.62 0.17 -12.45
C GLU A 78 6.34 1.52 -13.12
N GLU A 79 5.13 1.72 -13.65
CA GLU A 79 4.75 2.99 -14.26
C GLU A 79 4.83 4.17 -13.27
N THR A 80 4.50 3.94 -12.00
CA THR A 80 4.60 4.98 -10.98
C THR A 80 6.05 5.38 -10.72
N TYR A 81 6.97 4.44 -10.53
CA TYR A 81 8.39 4.76 -10.30
C TYR A 81 9.05 5.38 -11.53
N LYS A 82 8.62 5.02 -12.74
CA LYS A 82 9.05 5.70 -13.98
C LYS A 82 8.69 7.19 -13.97
N THR A 83 7.56 7.59 -13.38
CA THR A 83 7.20 9.01 -13.28
C THR A 83 8.14 9.80 -12.37
N TYR A 84 8.87 9.12 -11.48
CA TYR A 84 9.90 9.71 -10.62
C TYR A 84 11.30 9.68 -11.25
N GLY A 85 11.47 9.06 -12.42
CA GLY A 85 12.76 8.92 -13.09
C GLY A 85 13.54 7.66 -12.71
N ALA A 86 12.98 6.75 -11.90
CA ALA A 86 13.61 5.48 -11.56
C ALA A 86 13.43 4.43 -12.67
N THR A 87 14.34 3.49 -12.72
CA THR A 87 14.11 2.17 -13.30
C THR A 87 13.58 1.21 -12.25
N THR A 88 12.91 0.13 -12.67
CA THR A 88 12.38 -0.86 -11.74
C THR A 88 12.93 -2.25 -12.03
N SER A 89 12.99 -3.07 -11.00
CA SER A 89 13.32 -4.49 -11.09
C SER A 89 12.30 -5.32 -10.31
N GLN A 90 11.61 -6.21 -11.01
CA GLN A 90 10.68 -7.14 -10.40
C GLN A 90 11.47 -8.31 -9.81
N VAL A 91 11.66 -8.28 -8.50
CA VAL A 91 12.44 -9.26 -7.74
C VAL A 91 11.56 -9.97 -6.72
N PRO A 92 11.59 -11.31 -6.63
CA PRO A 92 10.91 -12.04 -5.57
C PRO A 92 11.29 -11.53 -4.18
N PHE A 93 10.31 -11.46 -3.26
CA PHE A 93 10.52 -10.89 -1.92
C PHE A 93 11.72 -11.51 -1.18
N SER A 94 11.89 -12.82 -1.27
CA SER A 94 13.01 -13.56 -0.65
C SER A 94 14.39 -13.20 -1.19
N GLN A 95 14.50 -12.52 -2.33
CA GLN A 95 15.78 -12.12 -2.93
C GLN A 95 16.14 -10.66 -2.66
N VAL A 96 15.20 -9.86 -2.13
CA VAL A 96 15.39 -8.40 -1.96
C VAL A 96 16.59 -8.07 -1.10
N TYR A 97 16.78 -8.75 0.04
CA TYR A 97 17.93 -8.52 0.93
C TYR A 97 19.27 -8.68 0.20
N SER A 98 19.43 -9.82 -0.50
CA SER A 98 20.67 -10.10 -1.22
C SER A 98 20.93 -9.14 -2.38
N ASP A 99 19.88 -8.72 -3.09
CA ASP A 99 20.01 -7.79 -4.21
C ASP A 99 20.30 -6.35 -3.73
N LEU A 100 19.77 -5.92 -2.58
CA LEU A 100 20.16 -4.68 -1.90
C LEU A 100 21.62 -4.73 -1.45
N GLN A 101 22.04 -5.83 -0.81
CA GLN A 101 23.41 -6.02 -0.33
C GLN A 101 24.43 -6.01 -1.48
N LEU A 102 24.09 -6.65 -2.59
CA LEU A 102 24.94 -6.72 -3.80
C LEU A 102 24.79 -5.49 -4.71
N ARG A 103 23.96 -4.52 -4.32
CA ARG A 103 23.66 -3.31 -5.10
C ARG A 103 23.17 -3.59 -6.53
N ARG A 104 22.39 -4.65 -6.70
CA ARG A 104 21.66 -4.93 -7.94
C ARG A 104 20.38 -4.10 -8.04
N ILE A 105 19.85 -3.71 -6.90
CA ILE A 105 18.79 -2.73 -6.70
C ILE A 105 19.27 -1.70 -5.68
N ASP A 106 18.81 -0.46 -5.82
CA ASP A 106 19.23 0.67 -4.98
C ASP A 106 18.27 0.92 -3.82
N GLY A 107 17.03 0.47 -3.97
CA GLY A 107 16.00 0.67 -2.97
C GLY A 107 14.79 -0.23 -3.16
N GLN A 108 13.90 -0.18 -2.18
CA GLN A 108 12.65 -0.94 -2.17
C GLN A 108 11.57 -0.18 -1.38
N ALA A 109 10.31 -0.65 -1.43
CA ALA A 109 9.21 -0.20 -0.61
C ALA A 109 8.53 -1.39 0.05
N ASN A 110 8.33 -1.30 1.35
CA ASN A 110 7.54 -2.24 2.17
C ASN A 110 7.06 -1.56 3.45
N PRO A 111 6.06 -2.09 4.16
CA PRO A 111 5.74 -1.68 5.52
C PRO A 111 6.91 -1.94 6.48
N VAL A 112 6.92 -1.22 7.60
CA VAL A 112 8.03 -1.27 8.58
C VAL A 112 8.25 -2.68 9.11
N PHE A 113 7.17 -3.42 9.40
CA PHE A 113 7.30 -4.79 9.90
C PHE A 113 8.08 -5.69 8.94
N ALA A 114 7.80 -5.58 7.65
CA ALA A 114 8.49 -6.39 6.63
C ALA A 114 9.95 -5.93 6.41
N ILE A 115 10.24 -4.64 6.56
CA ILE A 115 11.61 -4.11 6.54
C ILE A 115 12.43 -4.68 7.70
N GLU A 116 11.82 -4.78 8.89
CA GLU A 116 12.48 -5.33 10.08
C GLU A 116 12.65 -6.83 9.96
N GLU A 117 11.62 -7.58 9.68
CA GLU A 117 11.62 -9.04 9.59
C GLU A 117 12.63 -9.55 8.56
N MET A 118 12.77 -8.87 7.43
CA MET A 118 13.71 -9.24 6.36
C MET A 118 15.11 -8.60 6.51
N GLY A 119 15.32 -7.80 7.54
CA GLY A 119 16.61 -7.16 7.81
C GLY A 119 17.03 -6.11 6.78
N PHE A 120 16.11 -5.53 5.98
CA PHE A 120 16.49 -4.59 4.93
C PHE A 120 17.19 -3.35 5.48
N TYR A 121 16.92 -2.98 6.72
CA TYR A 121 17.58 -1.89 7.43
C TYR A 121 19.07 -2.11 7.68
N GLU A 122 19.57 -3.36 7.59
CA GLU A 122 20.98 -3.68 7.75
C GLU A 122 21.80 -3.35 6.49
N VAL A 123 21.16 -3.35 5.32
CA VAL A 123 21.77 -3.17 4.00
C VAL A 123 21.33 -1.87 3.31
N GLN A 124 20.57 -1.02 4.01
CA GLN A 124 20.08 0.28 3.52
C GLN A 124 20.46 1.38 4.50
N GLY A 125 20.73 2.58 3.98
CA GLY A 125 21.18 3.74 4.79
C GLY A 125 20.05 4.64 5.28
N VAL A 126 18.91 4.67 4.60
CA VAL A 126 17.81 5.61 4.86
C VAL A 126 16.46 4.94 4.72
N MET A 127 15.55 5.20 5.65
CA MET A 127 14.11 4.95 5.56
C MET A 127 13.39 6.28 5.35
N THR A 128 12.60 6.39 4.29
CA THR A 128 11.83 7.60 3.98
C THR A 128 10.33 7.33 4.11
N PHE A 129 9.69 7.99 5.06
CA PHE A 129 8.26 7.94 5.33
C PHE A 129 7.54 8.96 4.45
N ALA A 130 7.16 8.54 3.27
CA ALA A 130 6.45 9.36 2.27
C ALA A 130 4.95 9.05 2.20
N ARG A 131 4.50 7.98 2.85
CA ARG A 131 3.12 7.47 2.79
C ARG A 131 2.60 7.35 1.34
N PRO A 132 3.35 6.73 0.42
CA PRO A 132 2.95 6.70 -0.98
C PRO A 132 1.73 5.82 -1.22
N ALA A 133 1.61 4.72 -0.49
CA ALA A 133 0.50 3.78 -0.53
C ALA A 133 0.40 3.01 0.78
N GLN A 134 -0.78 2.55 1.13
CA GLN A 134 -0.91 1.51 2.14
C GLN A 134 -0.72 0.13 1.50
N PHE A 135 -0.04 -0.76 2.20
CA PHE A 135 -0.02 -2.16 1.83
C PHE A 135 -1.34 -2.78 2.27
N VAL A 136 -2.18 -3.13 1.29
CA VAL A 136 -3.53 -3.66 1.55
C VAL A 136 -3.62 -5.09 1.07
N THR A 137 -3.91 -5.99 1.98
CA THR A 137 -4.17 -7.40 1.69
C THR A 137 -5.67 -7.63 1.47
N SER A 138 -6.02 -8.46 0.50
CA SER A 138 -7.39 -8.95 0.33
C SER A 138 -7.52 -10.34 0.94
N VAL A 139 -8.57 -10.52 1.74
CA VAL A 139 -8.94 -11.82 2.29
C VAL A 139 -9.92 -12.47 1.34
N VAL A 140 -9.56 -13.64 0.84
CA VAL A 140 -10.33 -14.32 -0.21
C VAL A 140 -10.44 -15.81 0.08
N SER A 141 -11.51 -16.43 -0.43
CA SER A 141 -11.65 -17.88 -0.53
C SER A 141 -11.92 -18.32 -1.97
N ASN A 142 -11.79 -19.59 -2.24
CA ASN A 142 -12.25 -20.13 -3.53
C ASN A 142 -13.77 -20.03 -3.62
N THR A 143 -14.31 -19.46 -4.70
CA THR A 143 -15.76 -19.25 -4.89
C THR A 143 -16.54 -20.56 -4.81
N SER A 144 -16.12 -21.60 -5.54
CA SER A 144 -16.83 -22.87 -5.53
C SER A 144 -16.83 -23.57 -4.17
N TRP A 145 -15.74 -23.43 -3.41
CA TRP A 145 -15.68 -23.92 -2.03
C TRP A 145 -16.63 -23.17 -1.13
N PHE A 146 -16.64 -21.84 -1.18
CA PHE A 146 -17.51 -21.00 -0.36
C PHE A 146 -18.98 -21.26 -0.68
N ASP A 147 -19.35 -21.35 -1.96
CA ASP A 147 -20.73 -21.59 -2.40
C ASP A 147 -21.28 -22.94 -1.95
N ALA A 148 -20.40 -23.93 -1.81
CA ALA A 148 -20.77 -25.27 -1.34
C ALA A 148 -20.97 -25.35 0.19
N LEU A 149 -20.61 -24.33 0.95
CA LEU A 149 -20.81 -24.30 2.40
C LEU A 149 -22.31 -24.17 2.76
N PRO A 150 -22.75 -24.78 3.89
CA PRO A 150 -24.03 -24.46 4.51
C PRO A 150 -24.16 -22.96 4.80
N GLU A 151 -25.38 -22.42 4.73
CA GLU A 151 -25.61 -20.98 4.92
C GLU A 151 -25.14 -20.44 6.27
N ASP A 152 -25.31 -21.22 7.33
CA ASP A 152 -24.82 -20.87 8.68
C ASP A 152 -23.29 -20.73 8.72
N GLN A 153 -22.55 -21.55 7.96
CA GLN A 153 -21.09 -21.46 7.89
C GLN A 153 -20.63 -20.26 7.04
N LYS A 154 -21.37 -19.91 5.98
CA LYS A 154 -21.10 -18.67 5.22
C LYS A 154 -21.24 -17.46 6.10
N LEU A 155 -22.35 -17.37 6.86
CA LEU A 155 -22.57 -16.27 7.80
C LEU A 155 -21.46 -16.18 8.86
N TRP A 156 -21.01 -17.31 9.42
CA TRP A 156 -19.91 -17.29 10.39
C TRP A 156 -18.59 -16.73 9.80
N LEU A 157 -18.32 -17.01 8.53
CA LEU A 157 -17.12 -16.46 7.86
C LEU A 157 -17.26 -14.96 7.61
N GLU A 158 -18.44 -14.50 7.23
CA GLU A 158 -18.71 -13.07 7.03
C GLU A 158 -18.64 -12.31 8.36
N ASP A 159 -19.33 -12.81 9.40
CA ASP A 159 -19.26 -12.23 10.75
C ASP A 159 -17.82 -12.20 11.31
N ALA A 160 -17.06 -13.28 11.10
CA ALA A 160 -15.66 -13.33 11.53
C ALA A 160 -14.79 -12.28 10.82
N MET A 161 -15.05 -11.98 9.55
CA MET A 161 -14.34 -10.94 8.84
C MET A 161 -14.64 -9.55 9.37
N ASP A 162 -15.90 -9.27 9.70
CA ASP A 162 -16.31 -7.99 10.28
C ASP A 162 -15.68 -7.75 11.66
N GLU A 163 -15.44 -8.81 12.42
CA GLU A 163 -14.73 -8.73 13.72
C GLU A 163 -13.20 -8.64 13.56
N ILE A 164 -12.63 -9.41 12.64
CA ILE A 164 -11.17 -9.52 12.47
C ILE A 164 -10.58 -8.28 11.79
N ALA A 165 -11.25 -7.67 10.83
CA ALA A 165 -10.68 -6.57 10.06
C ALA A 165 -10.30 -5.34 10.93
N PRO A 166 -11.15 -4.86 11.87
CA PRO A 166 -10.75 -3.79 12.79
C PRO A 166 -9.59 -4.19 13.71
N LEU A 167 -9.63 -5.42 14.25
CA LEU A 167 -8.58 -5.94 15.13
C LEU A 167 -7.24 -6.04 14.38
N ALA A 168 -7.25 -6.54 13.16
CA ALA A 168 -6.05 -6.65 12.33
C ALA A 168 -5.42 -5.28 12.07
N TYR A 169 -6.23 -4.25 11.87
CA TYR A 169 -5.75 -2.87 11.73
C TYR A 169 -5.00 -2.40 12.98
N GLU A 170 -5.59 -2.58 14.17
CA GLU A 170 -4.97 -2.19 15.43
C GLU A 170 -3.66 -2.94 15.66
N VAL A 171 -3.67 -4.27 15.49
CA VAL A 171 -2.49 -5.12 15.66
C VAL A 171 -1.38 -4.71 14.69
N GLN A 172 -1.69 -4.44 13.44
CA GLN A 172 -0.70 -4.02 12.44
C GLN A 172 -0.13 -2.61 12.74
N THR A 173 -0.95 -1.70 13.25
CA THR A 173 -0.48 -0.37 13.67
C THR A 173 0.53 -0.49 14.80
N GLU A 174 0.22 -1.25 15.85
CA GLU A 174 1.13 -1.49 16.98
C GLU A 174 2.39 -2.25 16.55
N LEU A 175 2.24 -3.26 15.67
CA LEU A 175 3.36 -4.02 15.14
C LEU A 175 4.34 -3.12 14.39
N ASN A 176 3.86 -2.29 13.44
CA ASN A 176 4.72 -1.37 12.70
C ASN A 176 5.45 -0.38 13.61
N ALA A 177 4.77 0.16 14.63
CA ALA A 177 5.38 1.06 15.61
C ALA A 177 6.49 0.36 16.42
N SER A 178 6.22 -0.82 16.96
CA SER A 178 7.19 -1.59 17.76
C SER A 178 8.39 -2.06 16.92
N ARG A 179 8.17 -2.40 15.65
CA ARG A 179 9.24 -2.78 14.72
C ARG A 179 10.11 -1.60 14.32
N LEU A 180 9.53 -0.40 14.18
CA LEU A 180 10.31 0.82 13.97
C LEU A 180 11.25 1.10 15.14
N ASP A 181 10.77 0.92 16.37
CA ASP A 181 11.61 1.07 17.56
C ASP A 181 12.74 0.04 17.61
N THR A 182 12.46 -1.19 17.20
CA THR A 182 13.47 -2.25 17.09
C THR A 182 14.56 -1.88 16.07
N ILE A 183 14.17 -1.39 14.88
CA ILE A 183 15.10 -0.91 13.86
C ILE A 183 15.96 0.23 14.40
N LYS A 184 15.35 1.23 15.05
CA LYS A 184 16.06 2.39 15.62
C LYS A 184 17.06 2.00 16.71
N LYS A 185 16.77 0.96 17.49
CA LYS A 185 17.68 0.45 18.55
C LYS A 185 18.85 -0.35 17.99
N ASN A 186 18.62 -1.10 16.92
CA ASN A 186 19.58 -2.10 16.43
C ASN A 186 20.38 -1.62 15.21
N SER A 187 20.12 -0.42 14.69
CA SER A 187 20.79 0.11 13.51
C SER A 187 21.04 1.60 13.59
N ASN A 188 21.89 2.07 12.67
CA ASN A 188 22.13 3.50 12.45
C ASN A 188 21.38 4.01 11.20
N ILE A 189 20.36 3.30 10.72
CA ILE A 189 19.58 3.73 9.57
C ILE A 189 18.93 5.08 9.85
N ARG A 190 19.07 6.01 8.93
CA ARG A 190 18.49 7.34 9.08
C ARG A 190 17.01 7.31 8.73
N VAL A 191 16.18 7.71 9.67
CA VAL A 191 14.73 7.89 9.45
C VAL A 191 14.47 9.31 8.95
N VAL A 192 13.72 9.43 7.87
CA VAL A 192 13.32 10.70 7.22
C VAL A 192 11.81 10.71 7.07
N GLU A 193 11.17 11.70 7.65
CA GLU A 193 9.77 12.03 7.43
C GLU A 193 9.69 13.11 6.36
N LEU A 194 8.79 12.97 5.40
CA LEU A 194 8.54 14.02 4.41
C LEU A 194 7.57 15.05 4.96
N THR A 195 7.83 16.30 4.62
CA THR A 195 6.87 17.38 4.84
C THR A 195 5.69 17.23 3.87
N GLU A 196 4.58 17.94 4.17
CA GLU A 196 3.42 17.95 3.27
C GLU A 196 3.79 18.44 1.87
N GLU A 197 4.58 19.52 1.79
CA GLU A 197 5.06 20.06 0.51
C GLU A 197 5.90 19.04 -0.28
N GLU A 198 6.75 18.25 0.41
CA GLU A 198 7.53 17.18 -0.22
C GLU A 198 6.61 16.06 -0.73
N ARG A 199 5.60 15.65 0.05
CA ARG A 199 4.61 14.65 -0.38
C ARG A 199 3.76 15.14 -1.56
N ASP A 200 3.38 16.41 -1.58
CA ASP A 200 2.64 16.99 -2.69
C ASP A 200 3.38 16.90 -4.02
N ARG A 201 4.69 17.10 -4.01
CA ARG A 201 5.53 16.91 -5.21
C ARG A 201 5.44 15.48 -5.75
N PHE A 202 5.44 14.48 -4.87
CA PHE A 202 5.27 13.08 -5.27
C PHE A 202 3.84 12.79 -5.73
N ARG A 203 2.85 13.36 -5.05
CA ARG A 203 1.42 13.24 -5.43
C ARG A 203 1.20 13.75 -6.85
N GLU A 204 1.72 14.93 -7.17
CA GLU A 204 1.66 15.49 -8.53
C GLU A 204 2.43 14.62 -9.54
N ALA A 205 3.65 14.21 -9.22
CA ALA A 205 4.47 13.41 -10.11
C ALA A 205 3.88 12.03 -10.40
N SER A 206 3.10 11.44 -9.46
CA SER A 206 2.48 10.11 -9.64
C SER A 206 1.23 10.14 -10.52
N ARG A 207 0.58 11.29 -10.74
CA ARG A 207 -0.68 11.40 -11.50
C ARG A 207 -0.65 10.75 -12.90
N PRO A 208 0.43 10.83 -13.68
CA PRO A 208 0.49 10.15 -14.98
C PRO A 208 0.32 8.63 -14.90
N ALA A 209 0.70 7.99 -13.78
CA ALA A 209 0.51 6.56 -13.59
C ALA A 209 -0.97 6.16 -13.59
N ARG A 210 -1.88 7.03 -13.11
CA ARG A 210 -3.34 6.80 -13.19
C ARG A 210 -3.82 6.69 -14.65
N LYS A 211 -3.25 7.48 -15.56
CA LYS A 211 -3.55 7.36 -17.01
C LYS A 211 -3.02 6.05 -17.58
N ALA A 212 -1.85 5.60 -17.13
CA ALA A 212 -1.33 4.29 -17.51
C ALA A 212 -2.25 3.17 -17.01
N TYR A 213 -2.70 3.23 -15.75
CA TYR A 213 -3.68 2.28 -15.22
C TYR A 213 -4.95 2.20 -16.08
N ILE A 214 -5.55 3.35 -16.44
CA ILE A 214 -6.76 3.38 -17.27
C ILE A 214 -6.51 2.73 -18.65
N ARG A 215 -5.37 3.00 -19.28
CA ARG A 215 -5.02 2.36 -20.55
C ARG A 215 -4.89 0.83 -20.45
N MET A 216 -4.35 0.34 -19.32
CA MET A 216 -4.12 -1.09 -19.09
C MET A 216 -5.39 -1.81 -18.64
N ALA A 217 -6.21 -1.18 -17.80
CA ALA A 217 -7.40 -1.77 -17.19
C ALA A 217 -8.69 -1.56 -18.00
N GLY A 218 -8.68 -0.67 -19.00
CA GLY A 218 -9.82 -0.35 -19.86
C GLY A 218 -10.95 0.38 -19.11
N GLU A 219 -12.14 0.40 -19.71
CA GLU A 219 -13.29 1.15 -19.20
C GLU A 219 -13.70 0.72 -17.77
N ARG A 220 -13.71 -0.58 -17.48
CA ARG A 220 -14.03 -1.08 -16.14
C ARG A 220 -13.01 -0.59 -15.10
N GLY A 221 -11.72 -0.64 -15.43
CA GLY A 221 -10.69 -0.12 -14.54
C GLY A 221 -10.79 1.37 -14.32
N ALA A 222 -11.15 2.14 -15.35
CA ALA A 222 -11.41 3.57 -15.23
C ALA A 222 -12.58 3.87 -14.27
N ALA A 223 -13.68 3.11 -14.39
CA ALA A 223 -14.84 3.24 -13.51
C ALA A 223 -14.49 2.88 -12.06
N ILE A 224 -13.72 1.81 -11.83
CA ILE A 224 -13.24 1.42 -10.48
C ILE A 224 -12.37 2.53 -9.87
N LEU A 225 -11.45 3.11 -10.64
CA LEU A 225 -10.60 4.20 -10.15
C LEU A 225 -11.44 5.43 -9.77
N ASP A 226 -12.39 5.82 -10.60
CA ASP A 226 -13.25 6.99 -10.37
C ASP A 226 -14.11 6.80 -9.12
N GLN A 227 -14.72 5.63 -8.96
CA GLN A 227 -15.52 5.30 -7.77
C GLN A 227 -14.66 5.28 -6.50
N LEU A 228 -13.47 4.66 -6.54
CA LEU A 228 -12.55 4.65 -5.39
C LEU A 228 -12.15 6.08 -4.97
N LEU A 229 -11.79 6.93 -5.92
CA LEU A 229 -11.45 8.33 -5.64
C LEU A 229 -12.64 9.11 -5.06
N THR A 230 -13.83 8.83 -5.56
CA THR A 230 -15.08 9.43 -5.04
C THR A 230 -15.35 8.97 -3.62
N MET A 231 -15.20 7.68 -3.32
CA MET A 231 -15.36 7.14 -1.96
C MET A 231 -14.41 7.80 -0.98
N VAL A 232 -13.12 7.91 -1.34
CA VAL A 232 -12.11 8.58 -0.49
C VAL A 232 -12.52 10.02 -0.23
N SER A 233 -12.81 10.81 -1.28
CA SER A 233 -13.15 12.24 -1.12
C SER A 233 -14.47 12.48 -0.36
N THR A 234 -15.44 11.59 -0.52
CA THR A 234 -16.72 11.67 0.22
C THR A 234 -16.48 11.37 1.70
N THR A 235 -15.70 10.35 2.02
CA THR A 235 -15.38 9.99 3.40
C THR A 235 -14.57 11.10 4.08
N GLU A 236 -13.55 11.67 3.39
CA GLU A 236 -12.81 12.84 3.88
C GLU A 236 -13.72 14.02 4.24
N SER A 237 -14.71 14.27 3.39
CA SER A 237 -15.65 15.39 3.61
C SER A 237 -16.63 15.14 4.77
N ALA A 238 -16.87 13.88 5.12
CA ALA A 238 -17.77 13.47 6.18
C ALA A 238 -17.13 13.46 7.58
N ILE A 239 -15.79 13.33 7.66
CA ILE A 239 -15.04 13.38 8.92
C ILE A 239 -14.75 14.85 9.24
N PRO A 240 -15.22 15.39 10.38
CA PRO A 240 -14.89 16.75 10.79
C PRO A 240 -13.38 16.91 10.90
N ALA A 241 -12.83 18.01 10.34
CA ALA A 241 -11.41 18.32 10.51
C ALA A 241 -11.06 18.29 12.01
N THR A 242 -10.31 17.29 12.43
CA THR A 242 -9.75 17.26 13.78
C THR A 242 -8.81 18.45 13.91
N ASP A 243 -9.15 19.32 14.82
CA ASP A 243 -8.39 20.57 15.12
C ASP A 243 -6.98 20.15 15.61
N THR A 244 -6.02 20.08 14.68
CA THR A 244 -4.63 19.70 14.96
C THR A 244 -3.84 20.90 15.54
N THR A 245 -4.52 21.72 16.40
CA THR A 245 -3.91 22.83 17.13
C THR A 245 -3.84 22.53 18.62
N ALA A 246 -3.33 21.35 19.00
CA ALA A 246 -2.95 21.09 20.39
C ALA A 246 -1.89 19.99 20.45
N GLN A 247 -0.63 20.35 20.24
CA GLN A 247 0.53 20.03 21.08
C GLN A 247 1.82 20.50 20.44
#